data_0b69f9c8f6a96daf5063a5f951c81a76
#
_entry.id   0b69f9c8f6a96daf5063a5f951c81a76
#
_cell.length_a   1.000
_cell.length_b   1.000
_cell.length_c   1.000
_cell.angle_alpha   90.00
_cell.angle_beta   90.00
_cell.angle_gamma   90.00
#
_symmetry.space_group_name_H-M   'P 1'
#
loop_
_entity.id
_entity.type
_entity.pdbx_description
1 polymer ?
#
loop_
_entity_poly.entity_id
_entity_poly.type
_entity_poly.pdbx_seq_one_letter_code
_entity_poly.pdbx_strand_id
1 'polypeptide(L)'
;MGKTHVGWRPERLREMREAHGLTLESAGEKLRDVARRARLAVPAANFQTLWQHEQGEVYPGPHYRRSYCLMYRATEPQLGFRNSLPGEETRPALTLLQPTQNGNPGLAVERALSQIAPGTAAADPDRFRQLVHDAWTNRTVGRDRETPSLVLIGGFAGSGKSEFARFITQLTGWALLDKDPITRPLVEQLLMSLGADPNDRHTELYRSQVRPLEYVSLLEAAYANIGCGISTVITAPFIAEMTDSAWMRRLTNRCQARGVAVSVVWIACDLDSMREYITFRSAARDAWKLQHWDDYAATIDVDLRPVVPHFVVDNRLGAAISLADQARQSIGAAGL
;
A
#
# COMPACT_ATOMS: atom_id res chain seq x y z
N MET A 1 42.57 -13.37 -18.96
CA MET A 1 42.42 -13.85 -17.58
C MET A 1 41.36 -13.00 -16.90
N GLY A 2 40.16 -13.55 -16.68
CA GLY A 2 39.08 -12.82 -16.04
C GLY A 2 39.43 -12.56 -14.57
N LYS A 3 39.12 -11.37 -14.07
CA LYS A 3 39.26 -11.03 -12.64
C LYS A 3 38.36 -11.97 -11.85
N THR A 4 38.93 -12.91 -11.10
CA THR A 4 38.19 -13.77 -10.18
C THR A 4 37.68 -12.92 -9.04
N HIS A 5 36.35 -12.78 -8.96
CA HIS A 5 35.71 -12.09 -7.84
C HIS A 5 35.70 -13.01 -6.60
N VAL A 6 36.25 -12.55 -5.50
CA VAL A 6 36.37 -13.34 -4.27
C VAL A 6 34.97 -13.68 -3.75
N GLY A 7 34.71 -14.99 -3.57
CA GLY A 7 33.43 -15.48 -3.08
C GLY A 7 32.34 -15.64 -4.13
N TRP A 8 32.65 -15.45 -5.42
CA TRP A 8 31.68 -15.70 -6.48
C TRP A 8 31.48 -17.19 -6.74
N ARG A 9 30.22 -17.62 -6.72
CA ARG A 9 29.78 -19.01 -6.93
C ARG A 9 28.66 -18.99 -7.98
N PRO A 10 28.99 -19.01 -9.29
CA PRO A 10 28.02 -18.87 -10.39
C PRO A 10 26.95 -19.96 -10.42
N GLU A 11 27.26 -21.16 -9.93
CA GLU A 11 26.33 -22.29 -9.83
C GLU A 11 25.07 -21.95 -9.01
N ARG A 12 25.15 -21.01 -8.07
CA ARG A 12 24.01 -20.57 -7.27
C ARG A 12 22.93 -19.87 -8.08
N LEU A 13 23.29 -19.15 -9.14
CA LEU A 13 22.31 -18.54 -10.05
C LEU A 13 21.50 -19.60 -10.79
N ARG A 14 22.17 -20.65 -11.25
CA ARG A 14 21.54 -21.77 -11.92
C ARG A 14 20.61 -22.52 -10.98
N GLU A 15 21.07 -22.86 -9.78
CA GLU A 15 20.27 -23.52 -8.74
C GLU A 15 18.99 -22.71 -8.44
N MET A 16 19.12 -21.39 -8.29
CA MET A 16 17.98 -20.51 -8.03
C MET A 16 17.01 -20.44 -9.21
N ARG A 17 17.50 -20.38 -10.44
CA ARG A 17 16.65 -20.40 -11.63
C ARG A 17 15.86 -21.69 -11.73
N GLU A 18 16.53 -22.83 -11.56
CA GLU A 18 15.92 -24.16 -11.61
C GLU A 18 14.90 -24.36 -10.48
N ALA A 19 15.23 -23.92 -9.26
CA ALA A 19 14.31 -23.96 -8.12
C ALA A 19 13.03 -23.13 -8.34
N HIS A 20 13.09 -22.09 -9.19
CA HIS A 20 11.94 -21.29 -9.57
C HIS A 20 11.25 -21.78 -10.86
N GLY A 21 11.67 -22.92 -11.41
CA GLY A 21 11.09 -23.51 -12.62
C GLY A 21 11.24 -22.64 -13.88
N LEU A 22 12.29 -21.80 -13.95
CA LEU A 22 12.47 -20.86 -15.05
C LEU A 22 13.46 -21.41 -16.10
N THR A 23 13.12 -21.22 -17.37
CA THR A 23 14.11 -21.31 -18.47
C THR A 23 14.99 -20.06 -18.47
N LEU A 24 16.12 -20.08 -19.21
CA LEU A 24 16.97 -18.88 -19.33
C LEU A 24 16.23 -17.71 -19.99
N GLU A 25 15.36 -18.00 -21.00
CA GLU A 25 14.55 -17.00 -21.67
C GLU A 25 13.54 -16.36 -20.70
N SER A 26 12.76 -17.18 -19.98
CA SER A 26 11.76 -16.69 -19.02
C SER A 26 12.41 -15.98 -17.83
N ALA A 27 13.60 -16.40 -17.40
CA ALA A 27 14.37 -15.68 -16.41
C ALA A 27 14.83 -14.31 -16.92
N GLY A 28 15.24 -14.20 -18.18
CA GLY A 28 15.61 -12.94 -18.81
C GLY A 28 14.44 -11.95 -18.91
N GLU A 29 13.25 -12.42 -19.29
CA GLU A 29 12.03 -11.61 -19.31
C GLU A 29 11.66 -11.11 -17.92
N LYS A 30 11.62 -12.01 -16.95
CA LYS A 30 11.30 -11.69 -15.56
C LYS A 30 12.31 -10.71 -14.94
N LEU A 31 13.60 -10.83 -15.28
CA LEU A 31 14.66 -9.94 -14.82
C LEU A 31 14.44 -8.51 -15.35
N ARG A 32 14.10 -8.37 -16.64
CA ARG A 32 13.77 -7.07 -17.25
C ARG A 32 12.52 -6.45 -16.63
N ASP A 33 11.50 -7.25 -16.38
CA ASP A 33 10.25 -6.77 -15.78
C ASP A 33 10.44 -6.29 -14.34
N VAL A 34 11.17 -7.03 -13.54
CA VAL A 34 11.49 -6.63 -12.16
C VAL A 34 12.29 -5.33 -12.15
N ALA A 35 13.28 -5.19 -13.05
CA ALA A 35 14.07 -3.97 -13.17
C ALA A 35 13.19 -2.75 -13.54
N ARG A 36 12.26 -2.90 -14.53
CA ARG A 36 11.31 -1.84 -14.91
C ARG A 36 10.42 -1.43 -13.74
N ARG A 37 9.81 -2.39 -13.03
CA ARG A 37 8.94 -2.13 -11.87
C ARG A 37 9.68 -1.44 -10.73
N ALA A 38 10.94 -1.80 -10.52
CA ALA A 38 11.80 -1.19 -9.51
C ALA A 38 12.46 0.12 -9.95
N ARG A 39 12.14 0.62 -11.15
CA ARG A 39 12.75 1.83 -11.75
C ARG A 39 14.28 1.79 -11.78
N LEU A 40 14.84 0.60 -12.00
CA LEU A 40 16.26 0.39 -12.19
C LEU A 40 16.64 0.44 -13.68
N ALA A 41 17.93 0.63 -13.96
CA ALA A 41 18.44 0.43 -15.32
C ALA A 41 18.14 -1.00 -15.78
N VAL A 42 17.38 -1.14 -16.87
CA VAL A 42 16.92 -2.44 -17.36
C VAL A 42 18.09 -3.15 -18.05
N PRO A 43 18.51 -4.33 -17.54
CA PRO A 43 19.59 -5.11 -18.16
C PRO A 43 19.11 -5.70 -19.51
N ALA A 44 20.01 -5.92 -20.46
CA ALA A 44 19.70 -6.57 -21.72
C ALA A 44 19.11 -7.98 -21.53
N ALA A 45 19.61 -8.70 -20.54
CA ALA A 45 19.11 -9.99 -20.02
C ALA A 45 18.64 -10.96 -21.13
N ASN A 46 19.50 -11.16 -22.14
CA ASN A 46 19.26 -12.19 -23.16
C ASN A 46 19.78 -13.56 -22.67
N PHE A 47 19.35 -14.62 -23.34
CA PHE A 47 19.76 -16.00 -23.07
C PHE A 47 21.28 -16.15 -22.90
N GLN A 48 22.07 -15.65 -23.83
CA GLN A 48 23.52 -15.81 -23.83
C GLN A 48 24.16 -15.13 -22.62
N THR A 49 23.73 -13.93 -22.26
CA THR A 49 24.26 -13.21 -21.11
C THR A 49 23.94 -13.92 -19.79
N LEU A 50 22.72 -14.43 -19.61
CA LEU A 50 22.34 -15.16 -18.42
C LEU A 50 23.10 -16.48 -18.32
N TRP A 51 23.24 -17.19 -19.44
CA TRP A 51 24.02 -18.42 -19.52
C TRP A 51 25.49 -18.17 -19.13
N GLN A 52 26.12 -17.11 -19.64
CA GLN A 52 27.51 -16.74 -19.27
C GLN A 52 27.65 -16.42 -17.78
N HIS A 53 26.65 -15.80 -17.17
CA HIS A 53 26.62 -15.59 -15.73
C HIS A 53 26.58 -16.92 -14.97
N GLU A 54 25.73 -17.86 -15.39
CA GLU A 54 25.60 -19.19 -14.74
C GLU A 54 26.80 -20.11 -14.96
N GLN A 55 27.52 -19.93 -16.07
CA GLN A 55 28.78 -20.68 -16.33
C GLN A 55 30.01 -20.03 -15.68
N GLY A 56 29.86 -18.85 -15.09
CA GLY A 56 30.98 -18.16 -14.48
C GLY A 56 31.94 -17.48 -15.46
N GLU A 57 31.54 -17.39 -16.74
CA GLU A 57 32.34 -16.70 -17.76
C GLU A 57 32.36 -15.19 -17.58
N VAL A 58 31.23 -14.63 -17.16
CA VAL A 58 31.06 -13.19 -16.96
C VAL A 58 30.49 -12.93 -15.57
N TYR A 59 31.16 -12.12 -14.77
CA TYR A 59 30.64 -11.68 -13.48
C TYR A 59 29.52 -10.64 -13.69
N PRO A 60 28.31 -10.82 -13.13
CA PRO A 60 27.19 -9.91 -13.33
C PRO A 60 27.49 -8.50 -12.82
N GLY A 61 27.29 -7.50 -13.68
CA GLY A 61 27.43 -6.10 -13.29
C GLY A 61 26.39 -5.68 -12.22
N PRO A 62 26.58 -4.49 -11.58
CA PRO A 62 25.73 -4.04 -10.45
C PRO A 62 24.23 -4.05 -10.76
N HIS A 63 23.84 -3.67 -11.99
CA HIS A 63 22.45 -3.66 -12.42
C HIS A 63 21.84 -5.06 -12.49
N TYR A 64 22.62 -6.04 -13.01
CA TYR A 64 22.21 -7.43 -13.05
C TYR A 64 22.10 -8.02 -11.65
N ARG A 65 23.08 -7.81 -10.78
CA ARG A 65 23.06 -8.34 -9.41
C ARG A 65 21.85 -7.83 -8.65
N ARG A 66 21.59 -6.51 -8.74
CA ARG A 66 20.42 -5.91 -8.07
C ARG A 66 19.11 -6.47 -8.60
N SER A 67 18.99 -6.67 -9.91
CA SER A 67 17.82 -7.26 -10.54
C SER A 67 17.63 -8.73 -10.16
N TYR A 68 18.71 -9.52 -10.09
CA TYR A 68 18.67 -10.88 -9.58
C TYR A 68 18.22 -10.95 -8.11
N CYS A 69 18.78 -10.10 -7.25
CA CYS A 69 18.37 -10.04 -5.85
C CYS A 69 16.86 -9.77 -5.69
N LEU A 70 16.33 -8.85 -6.47
CA LEU A 70 14.90 -8.55 -6.48
C LEU A 70 14.06 -9.68 -7.06
N MET A 71 14.50 -10.30 -8.17
CA MET A 71 13.78 -11.37 -8.85
C MET A 71 13.65 -12.62 -8.00
N TYR A 72 14.75 -13.03 -7.36
CA TYR A 72 14.81 -14.23 -6.52
C TYR A 72 14.51 -13.95 -5.05
N ARG A 73 14.30 -12.68 -4.67
CA ARG A 73 14.14 -12.25 -3.26
C ARG A 73 15.25 -12.78 -2.37
N ALA A 74 16.48 -12.70 -2.86
CA ALA A 74 17.67 -13.24 -2.22
C ALA A 74 18.75 -12.17 -2.12
N THR A 75 19.65 -12.32 -1.15
CA THR A 75 20.81 -11.43 -0.99
C THR A 75 21.95 -11.80 -1.94
N GLU A 76 22.88 -10.87 -2.17
CA GLU A 76 24.08 -11.16 -2.98
C GLU A 76 24.87 -12.38 -2.52
N PRO A 77 25.12 -12.62 -1.21
CA PRO A 77 25.77 -13.85 -0.75
C PRO A 77 24.98 -15.13 -1.04
N GLN A 78 23.66 -15.08 -0.92
CA GLN A 78 22.79 -16.24 -1.21
C GLN A 78 22.78 -16.61 -2.69
N LEU A 79 22.89 -15.60 -3.56
CA LEU A 79 23.04 -15.79 -5.01
C LEU A 79 24.49 -16.07 -5.43
N GLY A 80 25.40 -16.17 -4.48
CA GLY A 80 26.79 -16.50 -4.74
C GLY A 80 27.59 -15.37 -5.37
N PHE A 81 27.17 -14.12 -5.32
CA PHE A 81 27.93 -13.00 -5.88
C PHE A 81 29.14 -12.61 -5.03
N ARG A 82 29.09 -12.84 -3.73
CA ARG A 82 30.17 -12.56 -2.77
C ARG A 82 30.03 -13.39 -1.50
N ASN A 83 31.05 -13.39 -0.67
CA ASN A 83 30.92 -13.93 0.68
C ASN A 83 30.03 -13.04 1.57
N SER A 84 29.42 -13.64 2.59
CA SER A 84 28.72 -12.91 3.65
C SER A 84 29.67 -12.04 4.44
N LEU A 85 29.21 -10.84 4.82
CA LEU A 85 29.95 -9.98 5.75
C LEU A 85 29.76 -10.48 7.20
N PRO A 86 30.68 -10.20 8.12
CA PRO A 86 30.51 -10.54 9.53
C PRO A 86 29.16 -9.99 10.07
N GLY A 87 28.34 -10.85 10.63
CA GLY A 87 27.01 -10.52 11.15
C GLY A 87 25.87 -10.54 10.10
N GLU A 88 26.15 -10.77 8.83
CA GLU A 88 25.15 -10.90 7.78
C GLU A 88 24.49 -12.29 7.74
N GLU A 89 25.18 -13.30 8.25
CA GLU A 89 24.73 -14.71 8.25
C GLU A 89 23.52 -14.98 9.15
N THR A 90 23.24 -14.09 10.09
CA THR A 90 22.10 -14.19 11.03
C THR A 90 20.80 -13.57 10.51
N ARG A 91 20.80 -13.00 9.32
CA ARG A 91 19.58 -12.50 8.68
C ARG A 91 19.14 -13.46 7.58
N PRO A 92 18.15 -14.34 7.80
CA PRO A 92 17.56 -15.09 6.70
C PRO A 92 16.99 -14.07 5.68
N ALA A 93 17.14 -14.37 4.37
CA ALA A 93 16.72 -13.49 3.26
C ALA A 93 15.25 -13.07 3.31
N LEU A 94 14.45 -13.77 4.09
CA LEU A 94 13.03 -13.48 4.36
C LEU A 94 12.82 -12.30 5.33
N THR A 95 13.86 -11.82 6.03
CA THR A 95 13.71 -10.75 7.04
C THR A 95 13.64 -9.34 6.41
N LEU A 96 13.97 -9.18 5.11
CA LEU A 96 13.79 -7.90 4.41
C LEU A 96 12.34 -7.65 3.96
N LEU A 97 11.45 -8.63 4.10
CA LEU A 97 10.02 -8.52 3.81
C LEU A 97 9.18 -9.37 4.78
N GLN A 98 9.68 -9.68 5.96
CA GLN A 98 8.74 -10.04 7.02
C GLN A 98 8.12 -8.72 7.49
N PRO A 99 6.81 -8.49 7.22
CA PRO A 99 6.04 -7.82 8.23
C PRO A 99 6.33 -8.61 9.51
N THR A 100 6.65 -7.91 10.58
CA THR A 100 6.72 -8.43 11.94
C THR A 100 5.77 -9.62 12.08
N GLN A 101 6.11 -10.65 12.82
CA GLN A 101 5.48 -11.99 12.95
C GLN A 101 3.95 -12.03 13.17
N ASN A 102 3.22 -11.05 12.75
CA ASN A 102 1.77 -11.02 12.60
C ASN A 102 1.46 -11.64 11.23
N GLY A 103 1.16 -12.92 11.26
CA GLY A 103 1.07 -13.79 10.10
C GLY A 103 0.33 -13.16 8.92
N ASN A 104 1.00 -13.09 7.77
CA ASN A 104 0.37 -12.72 6.51
C ASN A 104 -0.76 -13.72 6.23
N PRO A 105 -2.02 -13.27 6.26
CA PRO A 105 -3.19 -14.14 6.07
C PRO A 105 -3.17 -14.91 4.74
N GLY A 106 -2.56 -14.36 3.70
CA GLY A 106 -2.39 -15.05 2.41
C GLY A 106 -1.54 -16.31 2.51
N LEU A 107 -0.48 -16.32 3.33
CA LEU A 107 0.39 -17.49 3.50
C LEU A 107 -0.28 -18.66 4.21
N ALA A 108 -1.24 -18.41 5.11
CA ALA A 108 -2.00 -19.49 5.75
C ALA A 108 -2.95 -20.15 4.75
N VAL A 109 -3.59 -19.37 3.88
CA VAL A 109 -4.45 -19.87 2.80
C VAL A 109 -3.60 -20.57 1.74
N GLU A 110 -2.47 -20.01 1.31
CA GLU A 110 -1.54 -20.65 0.37
C GLU A 110 -0.97 -21.95 0.93
N ARG A 111 -0.60 -22.02 2.22
CA ARG A 111 -0.18 -23.27 2.87
C ARG A 111 -1.30 -24.29 2.95
N ALA A 112 -2.53 -23.87 3.28
CA ALA A 112 -3.69 -24.76 3.27
C ALA A 112 -4.00 -25.27 1.86
N LEU A 113 -3.92 -24.40 0.84
CA LEU A 113 -4.11 -24.76 -0.57
C LEU A 113 -2.97 -25.63 -1.11
N SER A 114 -1.72 -25.42 -0.70
CA SER A 114 -0.58 -26.23 -1.13
C SER A 114 -0.54 -27.63 -0.49
N GLN A 115 -1.25 -27.83 0.62
CA GLN A 115 -1.44 -29.14 1.24
C GLN A 115 -2.57 -29.97 0.58
N ILE A 116 -3.35 -29.35 -0.31
CA ILE A 116 -4.41 -30.03 -1.04
C ILE A 116 -3.79 -30.63 -2.30
N ALA A 117 -3.78 -31.94 -2.40
CA ALA A 117 -3.30 -32.62 -3.60
C ALA A 117 -4.06 -32.15 -4.84
N PRO A 118 -3.39 -31.99 -6.00
CA PRO A 118 -4.04 -31.62 -7.24
C PRO A 118 -5.18 -32.61 -7.55
N GLY A 119 -6.40 -32.08 -7.72
CA GLY A 119 -7.59 -32.90 -7.98
C GLY A 119 -8.53 -33.09 -6.79
N THR A 120 -8.11 -32.81 -5.55
CA THR A 120 -8.97 -32.99 -4.35
C THR A 120 -10.18 -32.05 -4.35
N ALA A 121 -10.03 -30.83 -4.87
CA ALA A 121 -11.14 -29.86 -4.98
C ALA A 121 -12.22 -30.31 -5.97
N ALA A 122 -11.86 -31.08 -7.00
CA ALA A 122 -12.79 -31.64 -7.97
C ALA A 122 -13.45 -32.95 -7.46
N ALA A 123 -12.78 -33.66 -6.53
CA ALA A 123 -13.25 -34.93 -5.98
C ALA A 123 -14.19 -34.75 -4.78
N ASP A 124 -14.05 -33.70 -3.99
CA ASP A 124 -14.88 -33.43 -2.81
C ASP A 124 -14.97 -31.88 -2.53
N PRO A 125 -15.95 -31.22 -3.16
CA PRO A 125 -16.13 -29.77 -2.99
C PRO A 125 -16.47 -29.36 -1.54
N ASP A 126 -17.13 -30.21 -0.77
CA ASP A 126 -17.51 -29.88 0.60
C ASP A 126 -16.32 -29.99 1.55
N ARG A 127 -15.47 -30.98 1.35
CA ARG A 127 -14.20 -31.09 2.07
C ARG A 127 -13.27 -29.93 1.75
N PHE A 128 -13.24 -29.46 0.50
CA PHE A 128 -12.48 -28.26 0.13
C PHE A 128 -12.99 -27.00 0.84
N ARG A 129 -14.32 -26.81 0.85
CA ARG A 129 -14.96 -25.71 1.58
C ARG A 129 -14.65 -25.77 3.07
N GLN A 130 -14.70 -26.96 3.67
CA GLN A 130 -14.39 -27.15 5.08
C GLN A 130 -12.92 -26.80 5.38
N LEU A 131 -11.97 -27.25 4.56
CA LEU A 131 -10.55 -26.93 4.71
C LEU A 131 -10.29 -25.42 4.59
N VAL A 132 -10.96 -24.74 3.66
CA VAL A 132 -10.88 -23.27 3.53
C VAL A 132 -11.51 -22.59 4.74
N HIS A 133 -12.65 -23.05 5.20
CA HIS A 133 -13.33 -22.55 6.39
C HIS A 133 -12.48 -22.75 7.66
N ASP A 134 -11.89 -23.93 7.84
CA ASP A 134 -11.04 -24.24 8.99
C ASP A 134 -9.73 -23.42 8.96
N ALA A 135 -9.14 -23.22 7.78
CA ALA A 135 -8.00 -22.32 7.61
C ALA A 135 -8.35 -20.86 7.94
N TRP A 136 -9.57 -20.43 7.61
CA TRP A 136 -10.11 -19.12 7.99
C TRP A 136 -10.36 -19.02 9.49
N THR A 137 -10.95 -20.03 10.09
CA THR A 137 -11.30 -20.09 11.52
C THR A 137 -10.03 -20.17 12.38
N ASN A 138 -9.09 -21.03 12.01
CA ASN A 138 -7.80 -21.16 12.72
C ASN A 138 -6.94 -19.89 12.62
N ARG A 139 -7.10 -19.10 11.55
CA ARG A 139 -6.50 -17.80 11.39
C ARG A 139 -7.00 -16.76 12.41
N THR A 140 -8.24 -16.89 12.87
CA THR A 140 -8.84 -15.99 13.86
C THR A 140 -8.57 -16.42 15.30
N VAL A 141 -8.21 -17.69 15.55
CA VAL A 141 -8.01 -18.27 16.89
C VAL A 141 -6.59 -18.05 17.43
N GLY A 142 -5.60 -17.80 16.59
CA GLY A 142 -4.16 -17.66 16.99
C GLY A 142 -3.67 -16.22 17.14
N ARG A 143 -4.52 -15.22 16.99
CA ARG A 143 -4.18 -13.81 17.29
C ARG A 143 -4.65 -13.49 18.71
N ASP A 144 -3.73 -12.99 19.55
CA ASP A 144 -4.12 -12.02 20.57
C ASP A 144 -4.98 -10.99 19.83
N ARG A 145 -6.26 -10.94 20.16
CA ARG A 145 -7.24 -10.13 19.45
C ARG A 145 -6.98 -8.65 19.77
N GLU A 146 -5.97 -8.08 19.16
CA GLU A 146 -6.00 -6.64 18.98
C GLU A 146 -7.25 -6.33 18.16
N THR A 147 -8.15 -5.60 18.77
CA THR A 147 -9.37 -5.11 18.11
C THR A 147 -8.95 -4.37 16.86
N PRO A 148 -9.37 -4.80 15.65
CA PRO A 148 -8.97 -4.11 14.44
C PRO A 148 -9.44 -2.66 14.50
N SER A 149 -8.64 -1.76 13.98
CA SER A 149 -8.90 -0.33 13.99
C SER A 149 -9.22 0.20 12.59
N LEU A 150 -10.18 1.11 12.51
CA LEU A 150 -10.47 1.92 11.35
C LEU A 150 -10.10 3.37 11.64
N VAL A 151 -9.11 3.90 10.94
CA VAL A 151 -8.70 5.32 11.07
C VAL A 151 -9.22 6.11 9.88
N LEU A 152 -10.02 7.13 10.16
CA LEU A 152 -10.50 8.09 9.17
C LEU A 152 -9.61 9.33 9.21
N ILE A 153 -8.98 9.68 8.09
CA ILE A 153 -8.18 10.89 7.96
C ILE A 153 -8.88 11.87 7.01
N GLY A 154 -9.36 12.98 7.58
CA GLY A 154 -10.07 14.05 6.88
C GLY A 154 -9.30 15.35 6.82
N GLY A 155 -9.80 16.30 6.01
CA GLY A 155 -9.27 17.65 5.83
C GLY A 155 -9.44 18.15 4.41
N PHE A 156 -9.20 19.42 4.17
CA PHE A 156 -9.37 20.05 2.86
C PHE A 156 -8.34 19.55 1.82
N ALA A 157 -8.58 19.82 0.54
CA ALA A 157 -7.61 19.53 -0.51
C ALA A 157 -6.30 20.31 -0.24
N GLY A 158 -5.16 19.65 -0.43
CA GLY A 158 -3.87 20.28 -0.12
C GLY A 158 -3.45 20.23 1.35
N SER A 159 -4.29 19.73 2.29
CA SER A 159 -3.91 19.71 3.70
C SER A 159 -2.87 18.64 4.10
N GLY A 160 -2.44 17.73 3.19
CA GLY A 160 -1.43 16.71 3.50
C GLY A 160 -1.97 15.37 4.01
N LYS A 161 -3.27 15.12 3.91
CA LYS A 161 -3.94 13.87 4.36
C LYS A 161 -3.25 12.58 3.90
N SER A 162 -2.99 12.48 2.58
CA SER A 162 -2.39 11.29 1.99
C SER A 162 -0.97 11.04 2.50
N GLU A 163 -0.24 12.10 2.78
CA GLU A 163 1.11 12.01 3.36
C GLU A 163 1.06 11.52 4.80
N PHE A 164 0.22 12.12 5.62
CA PHE A 164 0.00 11.69 7.00
C PHE A 164 -0.47 10.22 7.05
N ALA A 165 -1.41 9.83 6.18
CA ALA A 165 -1.88 8.46 6.09
C ALA A 165 -0.74 7.46 5.76
N ARG A 166 0.19 7.85 4.89
CA ARG A 166 1.39 7.04 4.59
C ARG A 166 2.30 6.88 5.80
N PHE A 167 2.52 7.93 6.60
CA PHE A 167 3.30 7.83 7.84
C PHE A 167 2.65 6.86 8.82
N ILE A 168 1.33 6.98 9.06
CA ILE A 168 0.60 6.03 9.91
C ILE A 168 0.79 4.60 9.41
N THR A 169 0.58 4.37 8.11
CA THR A 169 0.72 3.03 7.50
C THR A 169 2.15 2.49 7.60
N GLN A 170 3.16 3.32 7.41
CA GLN A 170 4.56 2.92 7.55
C GLN A 170 4.90 2.52 8.99
N LEU A 171 4.32 3.19 9.98
CA LEU A 171 4.55 2.92 11.40
C LEU A 171 3.78 1.70 11.91
N THR A 172 2.57 1.48 11.39
CA THR A 172 1.66 0.44 11.90
C THR A 172 1.62 -0.83 11.05
N GLY A 173 1.98 -0.74 9.76
CA GLY A 173 1.78 -1.81 8.79
C GLY A 173 0.30 -2.02 8.38
N TRP A 174 -0.60 -1.12 8.74
CA TRP A 174 -2.02 -1.21 8.42
C TRP A 174 -2.31 -0.95 6.94
N ALA A 175 -3.46 -1.43 6.46
CA ALA A 175 -3.86 -1.20 5.07
C ALA A 175 -4.17 0.29 4.84
N LEU A 176 -3.68 0.86 3.73
CA LEU A 176 -3.99 2.22 3.29
C LEU A 176 -4.99 2.20 2.14
N LEU A 177 -6.10 2.89 2.33
CA LEU A 177 -7.10 3.14 1.30
C LEU A 177 -7.22 4.66 1.09
N ASP A 178 -6.50 5.19 0.10
CA ASP A 178 -6.63 6.59 -0.32
C ASP A 178 -7.65 6.67 -1.46
N LYS A 179 -8.69 7.50 -1.26
CA LYS A 179 -9.81 7.64 -2.20
C LYS A 179 -9.33 7.90 -3.63
N ASP A 180 -8.44 8.87 -3.79
CA ASP A 180 -8.05 9.33 -5.11
C ASP A 180 -7.29 8.26 -5.94
N PRO A 181 -6.26 7.55 -5.46
CA PRO A 181 -5.63 6.46 -6.19
C PRO A 181 -6.57 5.29 -6.51
N ILE A 182 -7.54 5.00 -5.61
CA ILE A 182 -8.46 3.87 -5.78
C ILE A 182 -9.51 4.16 -6.83
N THR A 183 -10.11 5.36 -6.80
CA THR A 183 -11.30 5.67 -7.61
C THR A 183 -10.98 6.47 -8.87
N ARG A 184 -9.86 7.19 -8.92
CA ARG A 184 -9.55 8.14 -9.99
C ARG A 184 -9.73 7.58 -11.41
N PRO A 185 -9.17 6.44 -11.81
CA PRO A 185 -9.32 5.96 -13.19
C PRO A 185 -10.78 5.70 -13.58
N LEU A 186 -11.57 5.17 -12.62
CA LEU A 186 -12.99 4.90 -12.84
C LEU A 186 -13.80 6.19 -12.90
N VAL A 187 -13.48 7.15 -12.05
CA VAL A 187 -14.14 8.46 -12.01
C VAL A 187 -13.86 9.26 -13.29
N GLU A 188 -12.61 9.29 -13.76
CA GLU A 188 -12.25 9.93 -15.01
C GLU A 188 -13.03 9.33 -16.20
N GLN A 189 -13.08 8.00 -16.26
CA GLN A 189 -13.83 7.30 -17.31
C GLN A 189 -15.35 7.55 -17.19
N LEU A 190 -15.91 7.56 -16.00
CA LEU A 190 -17.32 7.82 -15.76
C LEU A 190 -17.68 9.25 -16.17
N LEU A 191 -16.89 10.24 -15.78
CA LEU A 191 -17.10 11.64 -16.16
C LEU A 191 -17.06 11.81 -17.68
N MET A 192 -16.08 11.21 -18.37
CA MET A 192 -16.03 11.23 -19.84
C MET A 192 -17.28 10.59 -20.44
N SER A 193 -17.78 9.49 -19.91
CA SER A 193 -19.00 8.83 -20.40
C SER A 193 -20.27 9.67 -20.19
N LEU A 194 -20.25 10.57 -19.21
CA LEU A 194 -21.31 11.55 -18.94
C LEU A 194 -21.12 12.87 -19.72
N GLY A 195 -20.11 12.95 -20.58
CA GLY A 195 -19.82 14.16 -21.38
C GLY A 195 -19.17 15.29 -20.57
N ALA A 196 -18.58 14.99 -19.41
CA ALA A 196 -17.95 15.97 -18.54
C ALA A 196 -16.40 15.88 -18.60
N ASP A 197 -15.72 16.91 -18.08
CA ASP A 197 -14.27 16.91 -17.94
C ASP A 197 -13.84 15.80 -16.96
N PRO A 198 -12.91 14.92 -17.32
CA PRO A 198 -12.39 13.87 -16.44
C PRO A 198 -11.79 14.40 -15.13
N ASN A 199 -11.35 15.65 -15.11
CA ASN A 199 -10.79 16.30 -13.92
C ASN A 199 -11.81 17.07 -13.09
N ASP A 200 -13.10 17.10 -13.50
CA ASP A 200 -14.14 17.78 -12.76
C ASP A 200 -14.30 17.22 -11.34
N ARG A 201 -14.22 18.12 -10.35
CA ARG A 201 -14.44 17.82 -8.94
C ARG A 201 -15.26 18.92 -8.25
N HIS A 202 -15.87 19.81 -9.02
CA HIS A 202 -16.53 21.02 -8.51
C HIS A 202 -17.97 21.21 -8.98
N THR A 203 -18.36 20.61 -10.10
CA THR A 203 -19.73 20.74 -10.63
C THR A 203 -20.76 19.96 -9.80
N GLU A 204 -22.03 20.30 -9.99
CA GLU A 204 -23.14 19.59 -9.36
C GLU A 204 -23.24 18.14 -9.86
N LEU A 205 -22.92 17.88 -11.14
CA LEU A 205 -22.86 16.54 -11.70
C LEU A 205 -21.91 15.65 -10.89
N TYR A 206 -20.68 16.11 -10.67
CA TYR A 206 -19.72 15.37 -9.88
C TYR A 206 -20.20 15.18 -8.43
N ARG A 207 -20.67 16.26 -7.80
CA ARG A 207 -21.08 16.24 -6.39
C ARG A 207 -22.24 15.30 -6.11
N SER A 208 -23.24 15.25 -7.01
CA SER A 208 -24.46 14.49 -6.79
C SER A 208 -24.41 13.06 -7.34
N GLN A 209 -23.70 12.81 -8.44
CA GLN A 209 -23.73 11.52 -9.12
C GLN A 209 -22.44 10.71 -8.96
N VAL A 210 -21.28 11.34 -8.93
CA VAL A 210 -19.98 10.65 -8.95
C VAL A 210 -19.37 10.54 -7.56
N ARG A 211 -19.30 11.65 -6.82
CA ARG A 211 -18.70 11.69 -5.48
C ARG A 211 -19.29 10.65 -4.50
N PRO A 212 -20.60 10.44 -4.43
CA PRO A 212 -21.16 9.42 -3.53
C PRO A 212 -20.65 8.01 -3.83
N LEU A 213 -20.45 7.65 -5.10
CA LEU A 213 -19.93 6.35 -5.51
C LEU A 213 -18.48 6.14 -5.06
N GLU A 214 -17.65 7.20 -5.11
CA GLU A 214 -16.27 7.13 -4.60
C GLU A 214 -16.24 6.78 -3.10
N TYR A 215 -17.11 7.42 -2.31
CA TYR A 215 -17.15 7.20 -0.86
C TYR A 215 -17.74 5.83 -0.50
N VAL A 216 -18.75 5.37 -1.22
CA VAL A 216 -19.28 4.01 -1.06
C VAL A 216 -18.19 2.98 -1.37
N SER A 217 -17.48 3.12 -2.50
CA SER A 217 -16.39 2.21 -2.87
C SER A 217 -15.27 2.19 -1.84
N LEU A 218 -14.87 3.36 -1.34
CA LEU A 218 -13.86 3.48 -0.29
C LEU A 218 -14.27 2.77 0.99
N LEU A 219 -15.51 2.98 1.46
CA LEU A 219 -16.01 2.40 2.69
C LEU A 219 -16.22 0.88 2.57
N GLU A 220 -16.74 0.38 1.44
CA GLU A 220 -16.89 -1.07 1.24
C GLU A 220 -15.53 -1.78 1.20
N ALA A 221 -14.52 -1.18 0.56
CA ALA A 221 -13.15 -1.71 0.60
C ALA A 221 -12.58 -1.71 2.04
N ALA A 222 -12.84 -0.66 2.83
CA ALA A 222 -12.44 -0.60 4.24
C ALA A 222 -13.16 -1.69 5.06
N TYR A 223 -14.46 -1.86 4.88
CA TYR A 223 -15.24 -2.89 5.57
C TYR A 223 -14.79 -4.31 5.21
N ALA A 224 -14.37 -4.55 3.96
CA ALA A 224 -13.81 -5.82 3.56
C ALA A 224 -12.50 -6.13 4.30
N ASN A 225 -11.59 -5.14 4.43
CA ASN A 225 -10.34 -5.30 5.16
C ASN A 225 -10.55 -5.55 6.65
N ILE A 226 -11.34 -4.72 7.32
CA ILE A 226 -11.62 -4.89 8.76
C ILE A 226 -12.41 -6.16 9.05
N GLY A 227 -13.28 -6.59 8.13
CA GLY A 227 -13.96 -7.88 8.19
C GLY A 227 -13.00 -9.07 8.16
N CYS A 228 -11.83 -8.89 7.54
CA CYS A 228 -10.72 -9.83 7.57
C CYS A 228 -9.79 -9.65 8.79
N GLY A 229 -10.12 -8.77 9.74
CA GLY A 229 -9.29 -8.47 10.90
C GLY A 229 -8.05 -7.62 10.58
N ILE A 230 -8.07 -6.88 9.47
CA ILE A 230 -6.97 -6.00 9.05
C ILE A 230 -7.32 -4.57 9.43
N SER A 231 -6.55 -3.97 10.34
CA SER A 231 -6.65 -2.55 10.64
C SER A 231 -6.41 -1.71 9.39
N THR A 232 -7.21 -0.67 9.21
CA THR A 232 -7.25 0.05 7.94
C THR A 232 -7.28 1.56 8.16
N VAL A 233 -6.46 2.27 7.41
CA VAL A 233 -6.42 3.73 7.31
C VAL A 233 -7.15 4.13 6.04
N ILE A 234 -8.17 4.95 6.14
CA ILE A 234 -8.87 5.54 4.99
C ILE A 234 -8.66 7.04 4.94
N THR A 235 -8.42 7.57 3.76
CA THR A 235 -8.23 9.00 3.56
C THR A 235 -9.07 9.55 2.41
N ALA A 236 -9.81 10.60 2.70
CA ALA A 236 -10.60 11.38 1.76
C ALA A 236 -10.81 12.78 2.39
N PRO A 237 -11.37 13.76 1.68
CA PRO A 237 -11.74 15.04 2.31
C PRO A 237 -12.65 14.87 3.53
N PHE A 238 -13.68 14.03 3.47
CA PHE A 238 -14.64 13.75 4.55
C PHE A 238 -15.28 15.01 5.16
N ILE A 239 -15.37 16.13 4.41
CA ILE A 239 -15.86 17.41 4.92
C ILE A 239 -17.32 17.27 5.39
N ALA A 240 -18.21 16.85 4.50
CA ALA A 240 -19.63 16.69 4.82
C ALA A 240 -19.86 15.50 5.78
N GLU A 241 -19.11 14.45 5.63
CA GLU A 241 -19.25 13.20 6.38
C GLU A 241 -18.87 13.38 7.86
N MET A 242 -17.77 14.06 8.14
CA MET A 242 -17.28 14.28 9.51
C MET A 242 -18.04 15.38 10.25
N THR A 243 -18.79 16.22 9.55
CA THR A 243 -19.67 17.23 10.13
C THR A 243 -21.12 16.74 10.31
N ASP A 244 -21.47 15.59 9.72
CA ASP A 244 -22.77 14.92 9.94
C ASP A 244 -22.70 13.93 11.09
N SER A 245 -23.28 14.29 12.24
CA SER A 245 -23.35 13.43 13.43
C SER A 245 -24.12 12.12 13.17
N ALA A 246 -25.10 12.12 12.29
CA ALA A 246 -25.87 10.92 11.95
C ALA A 246 -25.02 9.97 11.09
N TRP A 247 -24.24 10.49 10.15
CA TRP A 247 -23.31 9.71 9.35
C TRP A 247 -22.21 9.09 10.22
N MET A 248 -21.56 9.87 11.07
CA MET A 248 -20.52 9.40 11.98
C MET A 248 -21.04 8.33 12.92
N ARG A 249 -22.24 8.50 13.48
CA ARG A 249 -22.89 7.50 14.35
C ARG A 249 -23.18 6.20 13.60
N ARG A 250 -23.68 6.24 12.37
CA ARG A 250 -23.92 5.03 11.55
C ARG A 250 -22.63 4.26 11.29
N LEU A 251 -21.55 4.96 10.92
CA LEU A 251 -20.24 4.35 10.70
C LEU A 251 -19.70 3.72 11.99
N THR A 252 -19.68 4.46 13.09
CA THR A 252 -19.18 4.00 14.37
C THR A 252 -19.96 2.79 14.87
N ASN A 253 -21.30 2.82 14.81
CA ASN A 253 -22.14 1.68 15.22
C ASN A 253 -21.86 0.44 14.34
N ARG A 254 -21.70 0.62 13.02
CA ARG A 254 -21.38 -0.50 12.11
C ARG A 254 -20.02 -1.13 12.42
N CYS A 255 -19.04 -0.34 12.82
CA CYS A 255 -17.72 -0.79 13.24
C CYS A 255 -17.77 -1.49 14.61
N GLN A 256 -18.38 -0.85 15.61
CA GLN A 256 -18.52 -1.39 16.97
C GLN A 256 -19.25 -2.74 16.99
N ALA A 257 -20.30 -2.90 16.19
CA ALA A 257 -21.01 -4.18 16.04
C ALA A 257 -20.10 -5.32 15.55
N ARG A 258 -18.92 -5.01 15.02
CA ARG A 258 -17.88 -5.95 14.56
C ARG A 258 -16.65 -6.00 15.46
N GLY A 259 -16.69 -5.32 16.61
CA GLY A 259 -15.54 -5.21 17.50
C GLY A 259 -14.40 -4.38 16.88
N VAL A 260 -14.70 -3.36 16.07
CA VAL A 260 -13.70 -2.50 15.40
C VAL A 260 -13.65 -1.16 16.09
N ALA A 261 -12.47 -0.72 16.51
CA ALA A 261 -12.24 0.62 17.02
C ALA A 261 -12.23 1.65 15.88
N VAL A 262 -12.81 2.82 16.12
CA VAL A 262 -12.83 3.91 15.13
C VAL A 262 -12.09 5.11 15.70
N SER A 263 -11.10 5.60 14.97
CA SER A 263 -10.37 6.83 15.28
C SER A 263 -10.50 7.83 14.15
N VAL A 264 -10.66 9.09 14.51
CA VAL A 264 -10.80 10.19 13.55
C VAL A 264 -9.61 11.12 13.69
N VAL A 265 -8.99 11.46 12.57
CA VAL A 265 -7.90 12.42 12.47
C VAL A 265 -8.30 13.54 11.52
N TRP A 266 -8.13 14.76 11.92
CA TRP A 266 -8.36 15.95 11.11
C TRP A 266 -7.05 16.66 10.83
N ILE A 267 -6.70 16.78 9.54
CA ILE A 267 -5.51 17.53 9.14
C ILE A 267 -5.88 19.00 8.96
N ALA A 268 -5.48 19.81 9.93
CA ALA A 268 -5.64 21.26 9.90
C ALA A 268 -4.53 21.92 9.05
N CYS A 269 -4.92 22.88 8.24
CA CYS A 269 -4.01 23.64 7.39
C CYS A 269 -4.62 25.01 7.12
N ASP A 270 -3.80 26.02 6.91
CA ASP A 270 -4.26 27.35 6.45
C ASP A 270 -4.30 27.44 4.91
N LEU A 271 -4.94 28.50 4.40
CA LEU A 271 -5.14 28.71 2.97
C LEU A 271 -3.81 28.85 2.20
N ASP A 272 -2.83 29.52 2.78
CA ASP A 272 -1.54 29.76 2.14
C ASP A 272 -0.77 28.44 1.98
N SER A 273 -0.70 27.66 3.04
CA SER A 273 -0.08 26.32 3.02
C SER A 273 -0.79 25.39 2.05
N MET A 274 -2.12 25.37 2.03
CA MET A 274 -2.89 24.57 1.08
C MET A 274 -2.61 24.95 -0.37
N ARG A 275 -2.55 26.27 -0.66
CA ARG A 275 -2.22 26.76 -2.01
C ARG A 275 -0.85 26.31 -2.46
N GLU A 276 0.15 26.43 -1.59
CA GLU A 276 1.52 26.01 -1.88
C GLU A 276 1.60 24.50 -2.13
N TYR A 277 1.00 23.68 -1.28
CA TYR A 277 0.98 22.21 -1.45
C TYR A 277 0.24 21.76 -2.71
N ILE A 278 -0.87 22.40 -3.05
CA ILE A 278 -1.62 22.14 -4.30
C ILE A 278 -0.76 22.51 -5.51
N THR A 279 -0.11 23.67 -5.47
CA THR A 279 0.80 24.13 -6.53
C THR A 279 1.99 23.17 -6.72
N PHE A 280 2.64 22.79 -5.62
CA PHE A 280 3.75 21.84 -5.65
C PHE A 280 3.35 20.48 -6.21
N ARG A 281 2.14 19.98 -5.85
CA ARG A 281 1.63 18.69 -6.32
C ARG A 281 1.34 18.68 -7.82
N SER A 282 0.98 19.80 -8.43
CA SER A 282 0.73 20.00 -9.87
C SER A 282 -0.22 18.95 -10.48
N ALA A 283 -1.26 18.52 -9.77
CA ALA A 283 -2.20 17.53 -10.28
C ALA A 283 -3.26 18.18 -11.19
N ALA A 284 -3.57 17.57 -12.35
CA ALA A 284 -4.53 18.10 -13.32
C ALA A 284 -5.91 18.42 -12.71
N ARG A 285 -6.39 17.59 -11.78
CA ARG A 285 -7.66 17.81 -11.05
C ARG A 285 -7.68 19.04 -10.15
N ASP A 286 -6.54 19.66 -9.90
CA ASP A 286 -6.42 20.86 -9.08
C ASP A 286 -6.31 22.14 -9.92
N ALA A 287 -6.22 22.03 -11.24
CA ALA A 287 -6.06 23.15 -12.15
C ALA A 287 -7.18 24.19 -11.96
N TRP A 288 -8.42 23.74 -11.87
CA TRP A 288 -9.56 24.63 -11.62
C TRP A 288 -9.42 25.41 -10.30
N LYS A 289 -9.00 24.75 -9.21
CA LYS A 289 -8.82 25.40 -7.89
C LYS A 289 -7.73 26.46 -7.92
N LEU A 290 -6.63 26.21 -8.64
CA LEU A 290 -5.54 27.18 -8.76
C LEU A 290 -5.94 28.37 -9.65
N GLN A 291 -6.72 28.12 -10.71
CA GLN A 291 -7.22 29.18 -11.59
C GLN A 291 -8.30 30.04 -10.93
N HIS A 292 -9.09 29.48 -10.01
CA HIS A 292 -10.19 30.13 -9.30
C HIS A 292 -9.95 30.09 -7.79
N TRP A 293 -8.72 30.46 -7.38
CA TRP A 293 -8.30 30.28 -5.99
C TRP A 293 -9.17 31.02 -5.00
N ASP A 294 -9.54 32.26 -5.28
CA ASP A 294 -10.34 33.07 -4.38
C ASP A 294 -11.75 32.49 -4.19
N ASP A 295 -12.36 32.00 -5.26
CA ASP A 295 -13.67 31.32 -5.21
C ASP A 295 -13.55 30.00 -4.40
N TYR A 296 -12.49 29.23 -4.63
CA TYR A 296 -12.24 28.00 -3.89
C TYR A 296 -11.95 28.28 -2.41
N ALA A 297 -11.11 29.24 -2.10
CA ALA A 297 -10.75 29.64 -0.74
C ALA A 297 -11.99 30.12 0.05
N ALA A 298 -12.92 30.83 -0.60
CA ALA A 298 -14.18 31.25 0.02
C ALA A 298 -15.08 30.08 0.46
N THR A 299 -14.88 28.88 -0.10
CA THR A 299 -15.62 27.66 0.31
C THR A 299 -14.97 26.92 1.48
N ILE A 300 -13.79 27.35 1.93
CA ILE A 300 -13.02 26.67 2.97
C ILE A 300 -13.24 27.36 4.31
N ASP A 301 -13.79 26.64 5.25
CA ASP A 301 -13.79 27.02 6.66
C ASP A 301 -12.58 26.37 7.36
N VAL A 302 -11.52 27.13 7.58
CA VAL A 302 -10.28 26.66 8.22
C VAL A 302 -10.49 26.22 9.68
N ASP A 303 -11.55 26.72 10.32
CA ASP A 303 -11.93 26.38 11.69
C ASP A 303 -12.87 25.19 11.78
N LEU A 304 -13.32 24.66 10.65
CA LEU A 304 -14.17 23.48 10.61
C LEU A 304 -13.48 22.28 11.31
N ARG A 305 -14.25 21.59 12.15
CA ARG A 305 -13.80 20.40 12.87
C ARG A 305 -14.87 19.29 12.80
N PRO A 306 -14.44 18.02 12.87
CA PRO A 306 -15.35 16.89 13.03
C PRO A 306 -16.24 17.03 14.28
N VAL A 307 -17.50 16.57 14.17
CA VAL A 307 -18.48 16.61 15.30
C VAL A 307 -18.27 15.52 16.34
N VAL A 308 -17.27 14.65 16.17
CA VAL A 308 -16.93 13.56 17.09
C VAL A 308 -15.53 13.81 17.67
N PRO A 309 -15.15 13.11 18.77
CA PRO A 309 -13.77 13.15 19.26
C PRO A 309 -12.78 12.81 18.16
N HIS A 310 -11.75 13.62 18.00
CA HIS A 310 -10.77 13.50 16.91
C HIS A 310 -9.41 14.04 17.32
N PHE A 311 -8.37 13.58 16.62
CA PHE A 311 -7.02 14.14 16.71
C PHE A 311 -6.86 15.23 15.66
N VAL A 312 -6.31 16.38 16.07
CA VAL A 312 -5.94 17.45 15.14
C VAL A 312 -4.46 17.36 14.86
N VAL A 313 -4.12 17.33 13.58
CA VAL A 313 -2.75 17.34 13.08
C VAL A 313 -2.54 18.66 12.36
N ASP A 314 -1.53 19.43 12.80
CA ASP A 314 -1.17 20.70 12.20
C ASP A 314 -0.18 20.49 11.04
N ASN A 315 -0.60 20.79 9.81
CA ASN A 315 0.26 20.74 8.63
C ASN A 315 0.38 22.11 7.95
N ARG A 316 0.38 23.18 8.73
CA ARG A 316 0.72 24.52 8.21
C ARG A 316 2.20 24.63 7.91
N LEU A 317 2.56 25.45 6.96
CA LEU A 317 3.97 25.85 6.75
C LEU A 317 4.51 26.48 8.03
N GLY A 318 5.63 25.96 8.51
CA GLY A 318 6.20 26.41 9.78
C GLY A 318 5.56 25.79 11.04
N ALA A 319 4.74 24.74 10.93
CA ALA A 319 4.29 23.96 12.08
C ALA A 319 5.48 23.50 12.94
N ALA A 320 5.36 23.65 14.26
CA ALA A 320 6.45 23.37 15.19
C ALA A 320 6.87 21.89 15.25
N ILE A 321 5.95 20.98 14.91
CA ILE A 321 6.16 19.53 14.93
C ILE A 321 5.96 18.99 13.52
N SER A 322 6.90 18.19 13.04
CA SER A 322 6.80 17.60 11.71
C SER A 322 5.59 16.66 11.59
N LEU A 323 5.06 16.52 10.37
CA LEU A 323 3.93 15.62 10.11
C LEU A 323 4.24 14.16 10.53
N ALA A 324 5.48 13.72 10.33
CA ALA A 324 5.95 12.40 10.73
C ALA A 324 5.98 12.22 12.26
N ASP A 325 6.40 13.24 13.01
CA ASP A 325 6.43 13.18 14.47
C ASP A 325 5.02 13.25 15.07
N GLN A 326 4.14 14.06 14.48
CA GLN A 326 2.72 14.05 14.86
C GLN A 326 2.06 12.68 14.60
N ALA A 327 2.46 11.97 13.52
CA ALA A 327 2.00 10.60 13.27
C ALA A 327 2.46 9.64 14.38
N ARG A 328 3.72 9.73 14.83
CA ARG A 328 4.22 8.92 15.95
C ARG A 328 3.48 9.20 17.25
N GLN A 329 3.20 10.49 17.53
CA GLN A 329 2.48 10.91 18.72
C GLN A 329 1.02 10.42 18.71
N SER A 330 0.34 10.47 17.56
CA SER A 330 -1.05 10.04 17.43
C SER A 330 -1.22 8.53 17.68
N ILE A 331 -0.27 7.72 17.26
CA ILE A 331 -0.28 6.27 17.52
C ILE A 331 -0.16 6.00 19.02
N GLY A 332 0.77 6.67 19.72
CA GLY A 332 0.96 6.50 21.15
C GLY A 332 -0.20 7.01 22.01
N ALA A 333 -0.86 8.08 21.60
CA ALA A 333 -1.95 8.72 22.34
C ALA A 333 -3.33 8.08 22.11
N ALA A 334 -3.54 7.47 20.95
CA ALA A 334 -4.83 6.91 20.54
C ALA A 334 -4.98 5.44 20.91
N GLY A 335 -3.92 4.79 21.42
CA GLY A 335 -3.90 3.32 21.52
C GLY A 335 -4.04 2.66 20.13
N LEU A 336 -3.62 3.39 19.08
CA LEU A 336 -3.59 2.93 17.69
C LEU A 336 -2.44 1.95 17.46
#